data_c28ab5390a1c8874f8e4cfe210e4a0c5
#
_entry.id   c28ab5390a1c8874f8e4cfe210e4a0c5
#
_cell.length_a   1.000
_cell.length_b   1.000
_cell.length_c   1.000
_cell.angle_alpha   90.00
_cell.angle_beta   90.00
_cell.angle_gamma   90.00
#
_symmetry.space_group_name_H-M   'P 1'
#
loop_
_entity.id
_entity.type
_entity.pdbx_description
1 polymer ?
#
loop_
_entity_poly.entity_id
_entity_poly.type
_entity_poly.pdbx_seq_one_letter_code
_entity_poly.pdbx_strand_id
1 'polypeptide(L)'
;MDYSQSIQKVNSLLKFGIKPGLERIGELLNRLGNPQDKLKFVHVAGTNGKGTACTLISNVLTAAGYKTGLYTSPYIMDFRERFRINGEMIPKDELSKLTERVSKVVDEMKQEDLIITEFEFITALAFLWYFEQKCDIVVLEVGLGGRFDATNIINTSLVSVIMSISLDHTAILGDTVEKIAYEKCGIIKPYGQAVVYANQPDGVIPVVENSVKDNKASLTIADDSAVKLIKTDIKGSEFIYSAKGRFGIDSDMKLFIPFIGEHQLRNASTALEALNILYKQGYKITAEAIEKGFRTASFFARLELIGENPIVLLDGAHNPGGAKALANAIKKYLSGKKKILIMGMLADKDVETAVSYIAPNFDKAYTLSPDNPRAMSSEELAKVVSKYCQEVTPLEDYRKAYELAISDAESDGAVVICGSLYLAGKMRHIIFEN
;
A
#
# COMPACT_ATOMS: atom_id res chain seq x y z
N MET A 1 -27.52 10.59 -7.33
CA MET A 1 -27.03 9.22 -6.98
C MET A 1 -26.67 9.22 -5.51
N ASP A 2 -27.10 8.23 -4.73
CA ASP A 2 -26.66 8.06 -3.34
C ASP A 2 -25.30 7.30 -3.27
N TYR A 3 -24.75 7.16 -2.05
CA TYR A 3 -23.46 6.50 -1.85
C TYR A 3 -23.46 5.03 -2.29
N SER A 4 -24.51 4.28 -1.96
CA SER A 4 -24.63 2.86 -2.32
C SER A 4 -24.69 2.67 -3.85
N GLN A 5 -25.49 3.48 -4.52
CA GLN A 5 -25.58 3.51 -5.98
C GLN A 5 -24.23 3.89 -6.61
N SER A 6 -23.47 4.80 -5.98
CA SER A 6 -22.15 5.19 -6.45
C SER A 6 -21.17 4.04 -6.41
N ILE A 7 -21.14 3.29 -5.30
CA ILE A 7 -20.29 2.10 -5.17
C ILE A 7 -20.71 1.01 -6.17
N GLN A 8 -22.03 0.79 -6.35
CA GLN A 8 -22.51 -0.16 -7.36
C GLN A 8 -22.09 0.22 -8.77
N LYS A 9 -22.17 1.52 -9.13
CA LYS A 9 -21.69 2.00 -10.44
C LYS A 9 -20.21 1.71 -10.65
N VAL A 10 -19.34 2.03 -9.66
CA VAL A 10 -17.92 1.74 -9.71
C VAL A 10 -17.68 0.24 -9.86
N ASN A 11 -18.30 -0.58 -8.99
CA ASN A 11 -18.15 -2.04 -9.03
C ASN A 11 -18.63 -2.66 -10.34
N SER A 12 -19.59 -2.05 -11.02
CA SER A 12 -20.06 -2.51 -12.35
C SER A 12 -18.98 -2.45 -13.42
N LEU A 13 -17.90 -1.68 -13.20
CA LEU A 13 -16.77 -1.55 -14.10
C LEU A 13 -15.69 -2.65 -13.88
N LEU A 14 -15.73 -3.36 -12.74
CA LEU A 14 -14.77 -4.46 -12.43
C LEU A 14 -14.75 -5.55 -13.52
N LYS A 15 -15.87 -5.79 -14.18
CA LYS A 15 -15.98 -6.75 -15.28
C LYS A 15 -15.06 -6.47 -16.46
N PHE A 16 -14.57 -5.24 -16.62
CA PHE A 16 -13.66 -4.86 -17.69
C PHE A 16 -12.20 -5.19 -17.39
N GLY A 17 -11.89 -5.60 -16.16
CA GLY A 17 -10.59 -6.08 -15.74
C GLY A 17 -9.49 -5.03 -15.82
N ILE A 18 -8.24 -5.50 -15.95
CA ILE A 18 -7.04 -4.68 -16.11
C ILE A 18 -6.74 -4.53 -17.60
N LYS A 19 -6.69 -3.29 -18.08
CA LYS A 19 -6.32 -2.97 -19.46
C LYS A 19 -5.21 -1.93 -19.44
N PRO A 20 -3.93 -2.31 -19.67
CA PRO A 20 -2.83 -1.36 -19.76
C PRO A 20 -3.05 -0.33 -20.86
N GLY A 21 -2.56 0.89 -20.68
CA GLY A 21 -2.65 2.00 -21.63
C GLY A 21 -3.19 3.26 -21.00
N LEU A 22 -2.77 4.42 -21.51
CA LEU A 22 -3.12 5.72 -20.96
C LEU A 22 -4.12 6.50 -21.83
N GLU A 23 -4.43 6.00 -23.01
CA GLU A 23 -5.27 6.70 -24.00
C GLU A 23 -6.69 6.93 -23.46
N ARG A 24 -7.28 5.91 -22.85
CA ARG A 24 -8.67 5.94 -22.35
C ARG A 24 -8.81 6.92 -21.17
N ILE A 25 -7.91 6.82 -20.17
CA ILE A 25 -7.93 7.75 -19.04
C ILE A 25 -7.57 9.17 -19.50
N GLY A 26 -6.67 9.31 -20.47
CA GLY A 26 -6.33 10.61 -21.09
C GLY A 26 -7.55 11.29 -21.68
N GLU A 27 -8.35 10.55 -22.48
CA GLU A 27 -9.59 11.09 -23.05
C GLU A 27 -10.63 11.42 -21.96
N LEU A 28 -10.79 10.55 -20.96
CA LEU A 28 -11.69 10.83 -19.83
C LEU A 28 -11.31 12.11 -19.11
N LEU A 29 -10.03 12.30 -18.79
CA LEU A 29 -9.54 13.46 -18.09
C LEU A 29 -9.62 14.72 -18.96
N ASN A 30 -9.39 14.60 -20.27
CA ASN A 30 -9.57 15.70 -21.22
C ASN A 30 -11.01 16.22 -21.18
N ARG A 31 -12.01 15.36 -21.24
CA ARG A 31 -13.43 15.72 -21.11
C ARG A 31 -13.77 16.31 -19.72
N LEU A 32 -13.01 15.95 -18.69
CA LEU A 32 -13.13 16.51 -17.33
C LEU A 32 -12.32 17.79 -17.10
N GLY A 33 -11.63 18.34 -18.12
CA GLY A 33 -10.87 19.57 -18.06
C GLY A 33 -9.44 19.43 -17.53
N ASN A 34 -8.85 18.25 -17.63
CA ASN A 34 -7.48 17.91 -17.26
C ASN A 34 -7.10 18.36 -15.82
N PRO A 35 -7.85 17.96 -14.79
CA PRO A 35 -7.59 18.38 -13.41
C PRO A 35 -6.19 17.97 -12.93
N GLN A 36 -5.64 16.87 -13.41
CA GLN A 36 -4.30 16.36 -13.07
C GLN A 36 -3.17 17.33 -13.46
N ASP A 37 -3.33 18.13 -14.52
CA ASP A 37 -2.28 19.05 -14.97
C ASP A 37 -2.12 20.28 -14.04
N LYS A 38 -3.05 20.45 -13.11
CA LYS A 38 -3.07 21.56 -12.14
C LYS A 38 -2.66 21.14 -10.73
N LEU A 39 -2.28 19.87 -10.55
CA LEU A 39 -1.86 19.28 -9.29
C LEU A 39 -0.36 19.01 -9.26
N LYS A 40 0.20 18.90 -8.07
CA LYS A 40 1.59 18.53 -7.84
C LYS A 40 1.65 17.17 -7.17
N PHE A 41 2.55 16.28 -7.60
CA PHE A 41 2.55 14.89 -7.19
C PHE A 41 3.87 14.42 -6.59
N VAL A 42 3.76 13.61 -5.54
CA VAL A 42 4.75 12.59 -5.18
C VAL A 42 4.19 11.26 -5.68
N HIS A 43 4.88 10.62 -6.64
CA HIS A 43 4.37 9.42 -7.30
C HIS A 43 5.14 8.19 -6.82
N VAL A 44 4.45 7.17 -6.30
CA VAL A 44 5.07 6.05 -5.58
C VAL A 44 4.71 4.73 -6.25
N ALA A 45 5.72 4.03 -6.79
CA ALA A 45 5.62 2.66 -7.31
C ALA A 45 6.44 1.67 -6.48
N GLY A 46 6.22 0.40 -6.67
CA GLY A 46 6.93 -0.69 -5.98
C GLY A 46 6.08 -1.96 -5.90
N THR A 47 6.66 -3.06 -5.49
CA THR A 47 5.89 -4.27 -5.17
C THR A 47 5.35 -4.15 -3.75
N ASN A 48 6.20 -3.93 -2.76
CA ASN A 48 5.85 -3.78 -1.36
C ASN A 48 6.27 -2.40 -0.82
N GLY A 49 5.66 -1.95 0.27
CA GLY A 49 6.02 -0.71 0.97
C GLY A 49 5.40 0.57 0.42
N LYS A 50 4.71 0.55 -0.73
CA LYS A 50 4.08 1.73 -1.35
C LYS A 50 3.19 2.49 -0.37
N GLY A 51 2.16 1.83 0.14
CA GLY A 51 1.18 2.45 1.04
C GLY A 51 1.82 2.99 2.33
N THR A 52 2.83 2.29 2.90
CA THR A 52 3.58 2.81 4.06
C THR A 52 4.33 4.10 3.71
N ALA A 53 5.07 4.11 2.60
CA ALA A 53 5.79 5.31 2.15
C ALA A 53 4.82 6.46 1.85
N CYS A 54 3.71 6.19 1.14
CA CYS A 54 2.68 7.18 0.86
C CYS A 54 2.10 7.79 2.15
N THR A 55 1.81 6.95 3.15
CA THR A 55 1.27 7.40 4.43
C THR A 55 2.27 8.27 5.19
N LEU A 56 3.54 7.83 5.30
CA LEU A 56 4.58 8.60 5.98
C LEU A 56 4.80 9.96 5.32
N ILE A 57 4.94 9.99 3.99
CA ILE A 57 5.13 11.24 3.23
C ILE A 57 3.92 12.15 3.38
N SER A 58 2.70 11.64 3.21
CA SER A 58 1.47 12.42 3.33
C SER A 58 1.29 13.01 4.71
N ASN A 59 1.55 12.23 5.77
CA ASN A 59 1.41 12.71 7.15
C ASN A 59 2.42 13.82 7.49
N VAL A 60 3.66 13.69 7.03
CA VAL A 60 4.67 14.75 7.22
C VAL A 60 4.27 16.03 6.51
N LEU A 61 3.82 15.92 5.25
CA LEU A 61 3.36 17.10 4.49
C LEU A 61 2.14 17.76 5.14
N THR A 62 1.19 16.96 5.64
CA THR A 62 0.04 17.46 6.41
C THR A 62 0.50 18.14 7.71
N ALA A 63 1.43 17.52 8.45
CA ALA A 63 2.00 18.12 9.67
C ALA A 63 2.79 19.40 9.40
N ALA A 64 3.38 19.51 8.21
CA ALA A 64 4.05 20.75 7.73
C ALA A 64 3.08 21.84 7.27
N GLY A 65 1.77 21.61 7.31
CA GLY A 65 0.73 22.59 7.02
C GLY A 65 0.23 22.61 5.58
N TYR A 66 0.64 21.66 4.72
CA TYR A 66 0.13 21.54 3.35
C TYR A 66 -1.23 20.82 3.34
N LYS A 67 -2.15 21.28 2.50
CA LYS A 67 -3.36 20.52 2.18
C LYS A 67 -2.98 19.35 1.28
N THR A 68 -2.82 18.21 1.89
CA THR A 68 -2.20 17.02 1.27
C THR A 68 -3.26 15.99 0.87
N GLY A 69 -3.37 15.73 -0.44
CA GLY A 69 -4.11 14.59 -0.96
C GLY A 69 -3.32 13.30 -0.80
N LEU A 70 -4.00 12.20 -0.52
CA LEU A 70 -3.43 10.86 -0.47
C LEU A 70 -4.32 9.90 -1.26
N TYR A 71 -3.78 9.31 -2.32
CA TYR A 71 -4.42 8.26 -3.11
C TYR A 71 -3.71 6.93 -2.89
N THR A 72 -4.42 5.94 -2.38
CA THR A 72 -3.89 4.59 -2.08
C THR A 72 -4.78 3.49 -2.60
N SER A 73 -4.20 2.32 -2.88
CA SER A 73 -4.93 1.14 -3.34
C SER A 73 -4.25 -0.18 -2.93
N PRO A 74 -5.04 -1.25 -2.69
CA PRO A 74 -6.50 -1.25 -2.55
C PRO A 74 -6.96 -0.64 -1.20
N TYR A 75 -8.25 -0.42 -1.04
CA TYR A 75 -8.85 -0.14 0.28
C TYR A 75 -8.95 -1.44 1.11
N ILE A 76 -9.10 -1.30 2.42
CA ILE A 76 -9.18 -2.43 3.35
C ILE A 76 -10.59 -2.61 3.89
N MET A 77 -11.23 -1.56 4.40
CA MET A 77 -12.59 -1.60 4.97
C MET A 77 -13.59 -0.73 4.21
N ASP A 78 -13.23 0.50 3.95
CA ASP A 78 -14.11 1.48 3.30
C ASP A 78 -13.51 1.90 1.96
N PHE A 79 -14.31 1.83 0.91
CA PHE A 79 -13.90 2.25 -0.43
C PHE A 79 -13.26 3.65 -0.45
N ARG A 80 -13.71 4.55 0.45
CA ARG A 80 -13.22 5.93 0.57
C ARG A 80 -11.81 6.05 1.12
N GLU A 81 -11.23 4.98 1.67
CA GLU A 81 -9.82 4.95 2.10
C GLU A 81 -8.86 5.28 0.96
N ARG A 82 -9.28 5.04 -0.28
CA ARG A 82 -8.52 5.39 -1.49
C ARG A 82 -8.31 6.89 -1.65
N PHE A 83 -9.20 7.70 -1.07
CA PHE A 83 -9.29 9.14 -1.28
C PHE A 83 -9.25 9.87 0.05
N ARG A 84 -8.10 10.43 0.41
CA ARG A 84 -7.94 11.17 1.66
C ARG A 84 -7.36 12.56 1.41
N ILE A 85 -7.76 13.51 2.24
CA ILE A 85 -7.13 14.84 2.34
C ILE A 85 -6.83 15.08 3.82
N ASN A 86 -5.57 15.37 4.15
CA ASN A 86 -5.10 15.57 5.53
C ASN A 86 -5.49 14.41 6.47
N GLY A 87 -5.49 13.18 5.96
CA GLY A 87 -5.86 11.97 6.69
C GLY A 87 -7.36 11.63 6.66
N GLU A 88 -8.24 12.59 6.36
CA GLU A 88 -9.70 12.39 6.32
C GLU A 88 -10.16 11.85 4.98
N MET A 89 -11.02 10.83 5.04
CA MET A 89 -11.63 10.23 3.85
C MET A 89 -12.62 11.19 3.18
N ILE A 90 -12.75 11.08 1.85
CA ILE A 90 -13.78 11.81 1.11
C ILE A 90 -15.17 11.63 1.73
N PRO A 91 -15.97 12.70 1.94
CA PRO A 91 -17.34 12.57 2.38
C PRO A 91 -18.20 11.76 1.40
N LYS A 92 -19.14 10.96 1.92
CA LYS A 92 -20.01 10.09 1.09
C LYS A 92 -20.79 10.87 0.04
N ASP A 93 -21.27 12.03 0.39
CA ASP A 93 -22.05 12.91 -0.52
C ASP A 93 -21.17 13.52 -1.61
N GLU A 94 -19.92 13.91 -1.30
CA GLU A 94 -18.96 14.39 -2.30
C GLU A 94 -18.59 13.28 -3.27
N LEU A 95 -18.27 12.08 -2.76
CA LEU A 95 -18.00 10.92 -3.62
C LEU A 95 -19.16 10.65 -4.56
N SER A 96 -20.41 10.72 -4.06
CA SER A 96 -21.60 10.48 -4.86
C SER A 96 -21.77 11.52 -5.98
N LYS A 97 -21.58 12.80 -5.69
CA LYS A 97 -21.66 13.88 -6.68
C LYS A 97 -20.59 13.72 -7.76
N LEU A 98 -19.36 13.41 -7.37
CA LEU A 98 -18.26 13.20 -8.31
C LEU A 98 -18.47 11.94 -9.16
N THR A 99 -18.94 10.85 -8.55
CA THR A 99 -19.26 9.60 -9.27
C THR A 99 -20.34 9.84 -10.33
N GLU A 100 -21.38 10.60 -10.00
CA GLU A 100 -22.43 10.96 -10.98
C GLU A 100 -21.87 11.76 -12.15
N ARG A 101 -21.01 12.75 -11.85
CA ARG A 101 -20.38 13.61 -12.87
C ARG A 101 -19.46 12.82 -13.79
N VAL A 102 -18.57 12.01 -13.25
CA VAL A 102 -17.64 11.17 -14.03
C VAL A 102 -18.43 10.10 -14.83
N SER A 103 -19.50 9.55 -14.24
CA SER A 103 -20.34 8.54 -14.92
C SER A 103 -20.99 9.09 -16.21
N LYS A 104 -21.43 10.33 -16.24
CA LYS A 104 -22.01 10.95 -17.45
C LYS A 104 -21.01 10.93 -18.60
N VAL A 105 -19.78 11.35 -18.32
CA VAL A 105 -18.70 11.35 -19.32
C VAL A 105 -18.34 9.91 -19.77
N VAL A 106 -18.26 8.98 -18.82
CA VAL A 106 -17.97 7.57 -19.14
C VAL A 106 -19.09 6.92 -19.97
N ASP A 107 -20.35 7.25 -19.72
CA ASP A 107 -21.47 6.75 -20.49
C ASP A 107 -21.49 7.33 -21.92
N GLU A 108 -21.04 8.57 -22.15
CA GLU A 108 -20.80 9.15 -23.49
C GLU A 108 -19.64 8.43 -24.19
N MET A 109 -18.50 8.25 -23.54
CA MET A 109 -17.33 7.56 -24.08
C MET A 109 -17.65 6.10 -24.48
N LYS A 110 -18.53 5.45 -23.74
CA LYS A 110 -18.98 4.09 -24.04
C LYS A 110 -19.77 4.03 -25.36
N GLN A 111 -20.50 5.07 -25.73
CA GLN A 111 -21.20 5.15 -27.04
C GLN A 111 -20.22 5.25 -28.20
N GLU A 112 -18.98 5.65 -27.92
CA GLU A 112 -17.87 5.75 -28.87
C GLU A 112 -16.90 4.54 -28.80
N ASP A 113 -17.32 3.43 -28.18
CA ASP A 113 -16.54 2.21 -27.94
C ASP A 113 -15.30 2.39 -27.04
N LEU A 114 -15.21 3.50 -26.32
CA LEU A 114 -14.17 3.77 -25.34
C LEU A 114 -14.59 3.28 -23.95
N ILE A 115 -14.16 2.08 -23.60
CA ILE A 115 -14.57 1.42 -22.36
C ILE A 115 -13.56 1.69 -21.25
N ILE A 116 -13.98 2.44 -20.24
CA ILE A 116 -13.20 2.80 -19.03
C ILE A 116 -13.21 1.65 -18.03
N THR A 117 -12.04 1.32 -17.47
CA THR A 117 -11.89 0.35 -16.39
C THR A 117 -12.25 0.97 -15.03
N GLU A 118 -12.45 0.11 -14.01
CA GLU A 118 -12.69 0.58 -12.63
C GLU A 118 -11.57 1.48 -12.14
N PHE A 119 -10.31 1.08 -12.35
CA PHE A 119 -9.17 1.82 -11.84
C PHE A 119 -8.96 3.16 -12.57
N GLU A 120 -9.21 3.25 -13.86
CA GLU A 120 -9.21 4.51 -14.61
C GLU A 120 -10.31 5.46 -14.10
N PHE A 121 -11.50 4.94 -13.83
CA PHE A 121 -12.62 5.71 -13.29
C PHE A 121 -12.29 6.34 -11.94
N ILE A 122 -11.81 5.52 -10.98
CA ILE A 122 -11.51 6.01 -9.62
C ILE A 122 -10.30 6.93 -9.60
N THR A 123 -9.32 6.73 -10.50
CA THR A 123 -8.18 7.64 -10.65
C THR A 123 -8.62 9.01 -11.17
N ALA A 124 -9.49 9.06 -12.17
CA ALA A 124 -10.06 10.31 -12.67
C ALA A 124 -10.89 11.03 -11.58
N LEU A 125 -11.66 10.28 -10.79
CA LEU A 125 -12.43 10.80 -9.67
C LEU A 125 -11.49 11.40 -8.60
N ALA A 126 -10.37 10.75 -8.29
CA ALA A 126 -9.37 11.24 -7.35
C ALA A 126 -8.77 12.58 -7.80
N PHE A 127 -8.32 12.66 -9.05
CA PHE A 127 -7.75 13.91 -9.59
C PHE A 127 -8.75 15.06 -9.57
N LEU A 128 -10.02 14.78 -9.93
CA LEU A 128 -11.07 15.78 -9.91
C LEU A 128 -11.32 16.30 -8.50
N TRP A 129 -11.41 15.39 -7.51
CA TRP A 129 -11.62 15.76 -6.11
C TRP A 129 -10.46 16.58 -5.55
N TYR A 130 -9.21 16.13 -5.72
CA TYR A 130 -8.04 16.86 -5.21
C TYR A 130 -7.90 18.24 -5.83
N PHE A 131 -8.23 18.37 -7.13
CA PHE A 131 -8.24 19.65 -7.81
C PHE A 131 -9.32 20.59 -7.26
N GLU A 132 -10.57 20.13 -7.12
CA GLU A 132 -11.68 20.92 -6.58
C GLU A 132 -11.44 21.33 -5.12
N GLN A 133 -10.82 20.45 -4.36
CA GLN A 133 -10.43 20.72 -2.99
C GLN A 133 -9.16 21.59 -2.87
N LYS A 134 -8.51 21.95 -3.99
CA LYS A 134 -7.29 22.78 -4.03
C LYS A 134 -6.17 22.21 -3.17
N CYS A 135 -5.88 20.91 -3.33
CA CYS A 135 -4.74 20.30 -2.65
C CYS A 135 -3.42 20.95 -3.12
N ASP A 136 -2.53 21.26 -2.18
CA ASP A 136 -1.20 21.80 -2.46
C ASP A 136 -0.28 20.76 -3.10
N ILE A 137 -0.44 19.50 -2.66
CA ILE A 137 0.35 18.35 -3.09
C ILE A 137 -0.48 17.07 -2.94
N VAL A 138 -0.27 16.11 -3.83
CA VAL A 138 -0.92 14.80 -3.79
C VAL A 138 0.14 13.70 -3.74
N VAL A 139 0.05 12.83 -2.75
CA VAL A 139 0.84 11.60 -2.69
C VAL A 139 0.03 10.51 -3.38
N LEU A 140 0.57 9.99 -4.49
CA LEU A 140 -0.15 9.16 -5.45
C LEU A 140 0.48 7.77 -5.51
N GLU A 141 -0.22 6.75 -5.02
CA GLU A 141 0.20 5.36 -5.09
C GLU A 141 -0.18 4.75 -6.44
N VAL A 142 0.78 4.11 -7.12
CA VAL A 142 0.54 3.29 -8.32
C VAL A 142 -0.27 2.05 -7.96
N GLY A 143 -1.31 1.75 -8.75
CA GLY A 143 -2.10 0.55 -8.56
C GLY A 143 -1.37 -0.71 -9.00
N LEU A 144 -0.90 -0.75 -10.24
CA LEU A 144 -0.21 -1.89 -10.83
C LEU A 144 0.89 -1.48 -11.80
N GLY A 145 2.08 -2.05 -11.64
CA GLY A 145 3.20 -1.77 -12.53
C GLY A 145 3.71 -0.35 -12.32
N GLY A 146 3.48 0.53 -13.25
CA GLY A 146 3.85 1.93 -13.25
C GLY A 146 3.66 2.57 -14.62
N ARG A 147 4.36 2.10 -15.65
CA ARG A 147 4.39 2.66 -16.99
C ARG A 147 3.01 2.93 -17.60
N PHE A 148 2.14 1.95 -17.52
CA PHE A 148 0.78 1.99 -18.09
C PHE A 148 -0.31 2.05 -17.03
N ASP A 149 0.07 2.36 -15.77
CA ASP A 149 -0.90 2.57 -14.71
C ASP A 149 -1.66 3.89 -14.91
N ALA A 150 -2.95 3.89 -14.61
CA ALA A 150 -3.79 5.08 -14.80
C ALA A 150 -3.25 6.31 -14.06
N THR A 151 -2.58 6.13 -12.92
CA THR A 151 -1.95 7.22 -12.18
C THR A 151 -0.81 7.87 -12.95
N ASN A 152 -0.19 7.16 -13.90
CA ASN A 152 0.95 7.66 -14.68
C ASN A 152 0.59 8.61 -15.83
N ILE A 153 -0.71 8.93 -15.99
CA ILE A 153 -1.18 9.95 -16.94
C ILE A 153 -0.63 11.35 -16.64
N ILE A 154 -0.15 11.58 -15.44
CA ILE A 154 0.49 12.84 -15.02
C ILE A 154 1.77 13.10 -15.81
N ASN A 155 1.97 14.34 -16.26
CA ASN A 155 3.13 14.73 -17.06
C ASN A 155 4.39 14.99 -16.20
N THR A 156 4.21 15.43 -14.96
CA THR A 156 5.30 15.77 -14.05
C THR A 156 5.06 15.20 -12.66
N SER A 157 6.15 14.92 -11.93
CA SER A 157 6.12 14.64 -10.49
C SER A 157 7.23 15.42 -9.80
N LEU A 158 7.00 15.86 -8.59
CA LEU A 158 8.02 16.50 -7.74
C LEU A 158 9.12 15.48 -7.39
N VAL A 159 8.71 14.25 -7.12
CA VAL A 159 9.60 13.10 -6.91
C VAL A 159 8.87 11.81 -7.28
N SER A 160 9.56 10.92 -7.99
CA SER A 160 9.12 9.54 -8.27
C SER A 160 9.83 8.60 -7.30
N VAL A 161 9.07 7.81 -6.54
CA VAL A 161 9.60 6.92 -5.50
C VAL A 161 9.41 5.47 -5.93
N ILE A 162 10.50 4.73 -6.06
CA ILE A 162 10.51 3.30 -6.38
C ILE A 162 10.79 2.52 -5.09
N MET A 163 9.75 1.92 -4.52
CA MET A 163 9.84 1.08 -3.32
C MET A 163 10.42 -0.29 -3.64
N SER A 164 10.43 -1.22 -2.67
CA SER A 164 11.02 -2.54 -2.86
C SER A 164 10.35 -3.30 -4.03
N ILE A 165 11.17 -3.97 -4.82
CA ILE A 165 10.76 -4.78 -5.96
C ILE A 165 10.93 -6.26 -5.62
N SER A 166 9.94 -7.07 -5.98
CA SER A 166 9.95 -8.52 -5.90
C SER A 166 9.01 -9.09 -6.96
N LEU A 167 9.04 -10.41 -7.17
CA LEU A 167 8.11 -11.07 -8.07
C LEU A 167 6.68 -10.92 -7.54
N ASP A 168 5.82 -10.31 -8.33
CA ASP A 168 4.38 -10.20 -8.14
C ASP A 168 3.73 -9.82 -9.46
N HIS A 169 2.49 -10.24 -9.68
CA HIS A 169 1.76 -9.99 -10.92
C HIS A 169 2.53 -10.41 -12.20
N THR A 170 3.26 -11.50 -12.12
CA THR A 170 4.20 -11.96 -13.16
C THR A 170 3.54 -12.19 -14.53
N ALA A 171 2.26 -12.55 -14.55
CA ALA A 171 1.48 -12.70 -15.78
C ALA A 171 1.28 -11.38 -16.56
N ILE A 172 1.45 -10.22 -15.89
CA ILE A 172 1.24 -8.89 -16.50
C ILE A 172 2.55 -8.12 -16.61
N LEU A 173 3.37 -8.15 -15.55
CA LEU A 173 4.58 -7.32 -15.43
C LEU A 173 5.85 -8.02 -15.89
N GLY A 174 5.76 -9.34 -16.16
CA GLY A 174 6.91 -10.17 -16.52
C GLY A 174 7.42 -11.03 -15.37
N ASP A 175 8.20 -12.03 -15.71
CA ASP A 175 8.62 -13.15 -14.87
C ASP A 175 9.98 -12.94 -14.18
N THR A 176 10.59 -11.75 -14.34
CA THR A 176 11.85 -11.39 -13.67
C THR A 176 11.75 -10.05 -12.95
N VAL A 177 12.61 -9.83 -11.95
CA VAL A 177 12.63 -8.58 -11.19
C VAL A 177 13.03 -7.38 -12.05
N GLU A 178 13.85 -7.59 -13.08
CA GLU A 178 14.26 -6.55 -14.03
C GLU A 178 13.07 -6.07 -14.88
N LYS A 179 12.24 -6.99 -15.39
CA LYS A 179 11.03 -6.64 -16.14
C LYS A 179 10.05 -5.86 -15.27
N ILE A 180 9.84 -6.33 -14.03
CA ILE A 180 8.98 -5.66 -13.06
C ILE A 180 9.55 -4.26 -12.70
N ALA A 181 10.87 -4.15 -12.55
CA ALA A 181 11.55 -2.87 -12.31
C ALA A 181 11.34 -1.92 -13.50
N TYR A 182 11.47 -2.38 -14.73
CA TYR A 182 11.27 -1.60 -15.94
C TYR A 182 9.86 -1.00 -16.01
N GLU A 183 8.84 -1.80 -15.71
CA GLU A 183 7.46 -1.31 -15.66
C GLU A 183 7.26 -0.26 -14.57
N LYS A 184 7.83 -0.47 -13.37
CA LYS A 184 7.70 0.48 -12.26
C LYS A 184 8.48 1.77 -12.51
N CYS A 185 9.65 1.71 -13.12
CA CYS A 185 10.44 2.87 -13.51
C CYS A 185 9.76 3.76 -14.57
N GLY A 186 8.68 3.29 -15.20
CA GLY A 186 7.87 4.09 -16.11
C GLY A 186 7.24 5.35 -15.47
N ILE A 187 7.25 5.47 -14.13
CA ILE A 187 6.80 6.67 -13.43
C ILE A 187 7.88 7.78 -13.35
N ILE A 188 9.13 7.48 -13.69
CA ILE A 188 10.22 8.46 -13.67
C ILE A 188 10.02 9.43 -14.84
N LYS A 189 9.84 10.71 -14.52
CA LYS A 189 9.52 11.75 -15.50
C LYS A 189 10.78 12.40 -16.07
N PRO A 190 10.73 12.92 -17.30
CA PRO A 190 11.85 13.66 -17.89
C PRO A 190 12.30 14.80 -16.98
N TYR A 191 13.63 14.90 -16.77
CA TYR A 191 14.28 15.87 -15.89
C TYR A 191 13.80 15.84 -14.43
N GLY A 192 13.12 14.74 -14.02
CA GLY A 192 12.54 14.57 -12.69
C GLY A 192 13.56 14.17 -11.63
N GLN A 193 13.05 13.96 -10.42
CA GLN A 193 13.79 13.42 -9.29
C GLN A 193 13.28 12.00 -9.00
N ALA A 194 14.18 11.05 -8.85
CA ALA A 194 13.82 9.68 -8.49
C ALA A 194 14.50 9.30 -7.16
N VAL A 195 13.72 8.64 -6.29
CA VAL A 195 14.24 7.97 -5.10
C VAL A 195 14.00 6.48 -5.27
N VAL A 196 14.98 5.65 -5.01
CA VAL A 196 14.86 4.20 -5.00
C VAL A 196 15.13 3.64 -3.62
N TYR A 197 14.30 2.69 -3.19
CA TYR A 197 14.48 1.90 -1.98
C TYR A 197 15.85 1.22 -1.99
N ALA A 198 16.58 1.31 -0.90
CA ALA A 198 17.85 0.60 -0.74
C ALA A 198 17.64 -0.92 -0.77
N ASN A 199 18.73 -1.65 -0.94
CA ASN A 199 18.74 -3.10 -0.80
C ASN A 199 17.74 -3.83 -1.73
N GLN A 200 17.71 -3.39 -3.00
CA GLN A 200 16.94 -4.04 -4.05
C GLN A 200 17.57 -5.41 -4.43
N PRO A 201 16.81 -6.33 -5.00
CA PRO A 201 17.36 -7.52 -5.64
C PRO A 201 18.38 -7.18 -6.73
N ASP A 202 19.33 -8.10 -6.95
CA ASP A 202 20.29 -7.98 -8.03
C ASP A 202 19.57 -7.75 -9.37
N GLY A 203 20.13 -6.90 -10.23
CA GLY A 203 19.57 -6.54 -11.53
C GLY A 203 18.59 -5.36 -11.50
N VAL A 204 18.01 -5.00 -10.36
CA VAL A 204 17.02 -3.89 -10.26
C VAL A 204 17.70 -2.52 -10.42
N ILE A 205 18.78 -2.26 -9.68
CA ILE A 205 19.45 -0.94 -9.69
C ILE A 205 19.91 -0.55 -11.11
N PRO A 206 20.55 -1.41 -11.91
CA PRO A 206 20.89 -1.08 -13.31
C PRO A 206 19.69 -0.66 -14.16
N VAL A 207 18.52 -1.27 -13.97
CA VAL A 207 17.28 -0.89 -14.68
C VAL A 207 16.81 0.51 -14.26
N VAL A 208 16.89 0.82 -12.95
CA VAL A 208 16.55 2.16 -12.44
C VAL A 208 17.51 3.21 -13.01
N GLU A 209 18.81 2.95 -12.98
CA GLU A 209 19.87 3.86 -13.50
C GLU A 209 19.68 4.13 -15.00
N ASN A 210 19.38 3.10 -15.79
CA ASN A 210 19.09 3.26 -17.21
C ASN A 210 17.84 4.13 -17.42
N SER A 211 16.76 3.88 -16.69
CA SER A 211 15.53 4.67 -16.77
C SER A 211 15.74 6.14 -16.37
N VAL A 212 16.56 6.38 -15.35
CA VAL A 212 16.96 7.72 -14.91
C VAL A 212 17.77 8.44 -16.00
N LYS A 213 18.74 7.73 -16.60
CA LYS A 213 19.58 8.26 -17.69
C LYS A 213 18.73 8.62 -18.92
N ASP A 214 17.83 7.74 -19.34
CA ASP A 214 16.96 7.95 -20.50
C ASP A 214 16.05 9.17 -20.32
N ASN A 215 15.59 9.40 -19.10
CA ASN A 215 14.76 10.55 -18.74
C ASN A 215 15.60 11.79 -18.35
N LYS A 216 16.93 11.74 -18.36
CA LYS A 216 17.81 12.82 -17.86
C LYS A 216 17.40 13.26 -16.44
N ALA A 217 16.91 12.34 -15.64
CA ALA A 217 16.48 12.56 -14.27
C ALA A 217 17.66 12.44 -13.28
N SER A 218 17.45 12.80 -12.03
CA SER A 218 18.40 12.59 -10.94
C SER A 218 17.97 11.42 -10.08
N LEU A 219 18.93 10.59 -9.62
CA LEU A 219 18.70 9.44 -8.78
C LEU A 219 19.24 9.66 -7.37
N THR A 220 18.45 9.32 -6.37
CA THR A 220 18.86 9.13 -4.99
C THR A 220 18.54 7.69 -4.58
N ILE A 221 19.55 6.93 -4.19
CA ILE A 221 19.35 5.63 -3.54
C ILE A 221 19.18 5.91 -2.05
N ALA A 222 18.12 5.40 -1.45
CA ALA A 222 17.85 5.58 -0.03
C ALA A 222 19.00 5.01 0.81
N ASP A 223 19.38 5.72 1.84
CA ASP A 223 20.52 5.36 2.69
C ASP A 223 20.03 4.61 3.93
N ASP A 224 20.13 3.28 3.91
CA ASP A 224 19.76 2.45 5.05
C ASP A 224 20.64 2.70 6.28
N SER A 225 21.89 3.17 6.09
CA SER A 225 22.80 3.49 7.18
C SER A 225 22.39 4.76 7.95
N ALA A 226 21.57 5.62 7.33
CA ALA A 226 21.02 6.81 7.97
C ALA A 226 19.96 6.49 9.03
N VAL A 227 19.44 5.26 9.08
CA VAL A 227 18.46 4.83 10.08
C VAL A 227 19.03 3.73 10.96
N LYS A 228 19.11 3.98 12.27
CA LYS A 228 19.62 3.03 13.27
C LYS A 228 18.54 2.68 14.28
N LEU A 229 18.10 1.43 14.27
CA LEU A 229 17.11 0.94 15.24
C LEU A 229 17.63 1.09 16.67
N ILE A 230 16.81 1.67 17.55
CA ILE A 230 17.02 1.72 19.01
C ILE A 230 16.26 0.57 19.66
N LYS A 231 14.94 0.55 19.43
CA LYS A 231 14.02 -0.40 20.05
C LYS A 231 12.88 -0.71 19.09
N THR A 232 12.42 -1.94 19.11
CA THR A 232 11.19 -2.33 18.41
C THR A 232 10.42 -3.30 19.30
N ASP A 233 9.12 -3.11 19.37
CA ASP A 233 8.17 -4.01 20.02
C ASP A 233 6.89 -4.09 19.17
N ILE A 234 5.84 -4.74 19.68
CA ILE A 234 4.57 -4.90 18.96
C ILE A 234 3.80 -3.60 18.72
N LYS A 235 4.20 -2.48 19.36
CA LYS A 235 3.56 -1.15 19.21
C LYS A 235 4.26 -0.29 18.18
N GLY A 236 5.47 -0.66 17.73
CA GLY A 236 6.21 0.09 16.75
C GLY A 236 7.72 0.03 16.89
N SER A 237 8.40 0.93 16.20
CA SER A 237 9.86 1.00 16.15
C SER A 237 10.36 2.41 16.46
N GLU A 238 11.28 2.52 17.43
CA GLU A 238 12.07 3.73 17.69
C GLU A 238 13.44 3.60 17.01
N PHE A 239 13.87 4.66 16.36
CA PHE A 239 15.17 4.68 15.66
C PHE A 239 15.79 6.07 15.65
N ILE A 240 17.11 6.14 15.47
CA ILE A 240 17.84 7.36 15.15
C ILE A 240 17.88 7.51 13.62
N TYR A 241 17.55 8.70 13.16
CA TYR A 241 17.78 9.12 11.77
C TYR A 241 18.90 10.14 11.74
N SER A 242 19.96 9.86 10.99
CA SER A 242 21.06 10.79 10.76
C SER A 242 20.59 11.87 9.79
N ALA A 243 20.09 12.97 10.33
CA ALA A 243 19.55 14.09 9.57
C ALA A 243 20.60 15.12 9.14
N LYS A 244 21.87 14.94 9.53
CA LYS A 244 22.95 15.87 9.22
C LYS A 244 23.07 16.15 7.73
N GLY A 245 22.96 17.41 7.35
CA GLY A 245 22.96 17.87 5.95
C GLY A 245 21.64 17.61 5.20
N ARG A 246 20.58 17.17 5.92
CA ARG A 246 19.23 16.97 5.42
C ARG A 246 18.26 17.90 6.14
N PHE A 247 17.28 18.45 5.47
CA PHE A 247 16.25 19.35 6.04
C PHE A 247 16.82 20.61 6.74
N GLY A 248 18.08 20.99 6.49
CA GLY A 248 18.75 22.04 7.25
C GLY A 248 19.00 21.69 8.72
N ILE A 249 19.01 20.41 9.06
CA ILE A 249 19.21 19.88 10.41
C ILE A 249 20.68 19.42 10.56
N ASP A 250 21.35 19.83 11.64
CA ASP A 250 22.77 19.51 11.92
C ASP A 250 22.95 18.40 12.96
N SER A 251 21.84 17.81 13.44
CA SER A 251 21.83 16.78 14.49
C SER A 251 21.03 15.56 14.08
N ASP A 252 21.29 14.45 14.74
CA ASP A 252 20.46 13.25 14.61
C ASP A 252 19.07 13.49 15.21
N MET A 253 18.07 12.84 14.62
CA MET A 253 16.68 12.85 15.09
C MET A 253 16.31 11.50 15.68
N LYS A 254 15.66 11.51 16.85
CA LYS A 254 15.00 10.32 17.40
C LYS A 254 13.56 10.26 16.88
N LEU A 255 13.24 9.24 16.11
CA LEU A 255 11.93 9.07 15.47
C LEU A 255 11.26 7.79 15.95
N PHE A 256 9.93 7.78 15.85
CA PHE A 256 9.08 6.62 16.12
C PHE A 256 8.10 6.42 14.97
N ILE A 257 7.93 5.16 14.55
CA ILE A 257 6.85 4.74 13.64
C ILE A 257 6.03 3.63 14.30
N PRO A 258 4.69 3.67 14.22
CA PRO A 258 3.82 2.63 14.75
C PRO A 258 3.74 1.41 13.79
N PHE A 259 4.88 1.07 13.21
CA PHE A 259 5.02 -0.08 12.31
C PHE A 259 6.13 -0.99 12.82
N ILE A 260 5.93 -2.29 12.71
CA ILE A 260 6.87 -3.33 13.15
C ILE A 260 7.54 -4.00 11.94
N GLY A 261 8.81 -4.39 12.13
CA GLY A 261 9.61 -5.07 11.12
C GLY A 261 10.69 -4.18 10.51
N GLU A 262 11.86 -4.79 10.25
CA GLU A 262 13.04 -4.07 9.72
C GLU A 262 12.78 -3.42 8.36
N HIS A 263 11.93 -4.05 7.53
CA HIS A 263 11.52 -3.48 6.25
C HIS A 263 10.80 -2.12 6.39
N GLN A 264 10.14 -1.87 7.53
CA GLN A 264 9.47 -0.59 7.78
C GLN A 264 10.47 0.54 8.04
N LEU A 265 11.62 0.24 8.63
CA LEU A 265 12.70 1.25 8.76
C LEU A 265 13.27 1.64 7.40
N ARG A 266 13.41 0.68 6.48
CA ARG A 266 13.82 0.97 5.11
C ARG A 266 12.76 1.74 4.33
N ASN A 267 11.47 1.42 4.55
CA ASN A 267 10.38 2.23 4.01
C ASN A 267 10.44 3.67 4.54
N ALA A 268 10.72 3.83 5.84
CA ALA A 268 10.89 5.13 6.48
C ALA A 268 12.10 5.89 5.92
N SER A 269 13.25 5.24 5.73
CA SER A 269 14.43 5.84 5.08
C SER A 269 14.10 6.35 3.67
N THR A 270 13.42 5.54 2.86
CA THR A 270 13.02 5.93 1.51
C THR A 270 12.06 7.13 1.52
N ALA A 271 11.09 7.15 2.45
CA ALA A 271 10.18 8.27 2.62
C ALA A 271 10.91 9.55 3.05
N LEU A 272 11.91 9.44 3.94
CA LEU A 272 12.73 10.59 4.39
C LEU A 272 13.56 11.16 3.23
N GLU A 273 14.13 10.33 2.36
CA GLU A 273 14.86 10.84 1.20
C GLU A 273 13.93 11.55 0.19
N ALA A 274 12.71 11.03 -0.02
CA ALA A 274 11.72 11.73 -0.84
C ALA A 274 11.32 13.08 -0.24
N LEU A 275 11.10 13.14 1.07
CA LEU A 275 10.82 14.39 1.79
C LEU A 275 12.00 15.37 1.75
N ASN A 276 13.25 14.88 1.82
CA ASN A 276 14.44 15.70 1.71
C ASN A 276 14.59 16.33 0.31
N ILE A 277 14.19 15.62 -0.74
CA ILE A 277 14.12 16.18 -2.10
C ILE A 277 13.07 17.30 -2.15
N LEU A 278 11.89 17.11 -1.57
CA LEU A 278 10.88 18.17 -1.49
C LEU A 278 11.40 19.39 -0.71
N TYR A 279 12.10 19.15 0.41
CA TYR A 279 12.73 20.24 1.16
C TYR A 279 13.72 21.04 0.29
N LYS A 280 14.57 20.36 -0.47
CA LYS A 280 15.51 21.00 -1.41
C LYS A 280 14.80 21.78 -2.54
N GLN A 281 13.57 21.42 -2.88
CA GLN A 281 12.70 22.14 -3.82
C GLN A 281 11.96 23.31 -3.17
N GLY A 282 12.20 23.61 -1.89
CA GLY A 282 11.64 24.75 -1.17
C GLY A 282 10.37 24.46 -0.37
N TYR A 283 9.94 23.20 -0.25
CA TYR A 283 8.86 22.83 0.66
C TYR A 283 9.33 22.97 2.11
N LYS A 284 8.54 23.64 2.95
CA LYS A 284 8.85 23.83 4.37
C LYS A 284 8.55 22.54 5.14
N ILE A 285 9.57 21.74 5.39
CA ILE A 285 9.48 20.48 6.14
C ILE A 285 10.41 20.62 7.36
N THR A 286 9.84 20.73 8.56
CA THR A 286 10.58 20.91 9.82
C THR A 286 10.80 19.58 10.51
N ALA A 287 11.73 19.54 11.48
CA ALA A 287 11.96 18.38 12.33
C ALA A 287 10.68 17.95 13.07
N GLU A 288 9.91 18.91 13.59
CA GLU A 288 8.65 18.66 14.28
C GLU A 288 7.60 18.06 13.37
N ALA A 289 7.53 18.51 12.10
CA ALA A 289 6.62 17.95 11.10
C ALA A 289 6.97 16.49 10.79
N ILE A 290 8.26 16.17 10.66
CA ILE A 290 8.76 14.81 10.44
C ILE A 290 8.39 13.93 11.64
N GLU A 291 8.73 14.35 12.85
CA GLU A 291 8.44 13.59 14.07
C GLU A 291 6.95 13.34 14.23
N LYS A 292 6.12 14.39 14.09
CA LYS A 292 4.66 14.28 14.19
C LYS A 292 4.09 13.36 13.12
N GLY A 293 4.46 13.55 11.85
CA GLY A 293 3.94 12.78 10.73
C GLY A 293 4.29 11.29 10.82
N PHE A 294 5.49 10.97 11.30
CA PHE A 294 5.94 9.60 11.51
C PHE A 294 5.21 8.95 12.70
N ARG A 295 5.11 9.63 13.82
CA ARG A 295 4.46 9.16 15.05
C ARG A 295 2.97 8.87 14.86
N THR A 296 2.28 9.68 14.08
CA THR A 296 0.83 9.56 13.83
C THR A 296 0.48 8.72 12.61
N ALA A 297 1.48 8.11 11.95
CA ALA A 297 1.23 7.27 10.80
C ALA A 297 0.34 6.07 11.18
N SER A 298 -0.66 5.80 10.37
CA SER A 298 -1.54 4.64 10.54
C SER A 298 -1.81 4.04 9.16
N PHE A 299 -1.55 2.75 9.05
CA PHE A 299 -1.85 2.01 7.82
C PHE A 299 -2.33 0.62 8.20
N PHE A 300 -3.58 0.32 7.90
CA PHE A 300 -4.25 -0.90 8.31
C PHE A 300 -3.62 -2.15 7.67
N ALA A 301 -3.74 -3.28 8.39
CA ALA A 301 -3.25 -4.59 7.95
C ALA A 301 -1.74 -4.59 7.55
N ARG A 302 -0.90 -3.92 8.35
CA ARG A 302 0.57 -3.97 8.26
C ARG A 302 1.17 -4.31 9.62
N LEU A 303 1.07 -5.58 10.02
CA LEU A 303 1.36 -6.04 11.37
C LEU A 303 0.62 -5.17 12.41
N GLU A 304 -0.64 -4.85 12.12
CA GLU A 304 -1.49 -4.01 12.96
C GLU A 304 -1.83 -4.75 14.25
N LEU A 305 -1.47 -4.18 15.40
CA LEU A 305 -1.86 -4.70 16.70
C LEU A 305 -3.30 -4.27 17.01
N ILE A 306 -4.22 -5.24 17.07
CA ILE A 306 -5.65 -4.99 17.32
C ILE A 306 -6.16 -5.60 18.63
N GLY A 307 -5.34 -6.37 19.33
CA GLY A 307 -5.61 -6.93 20.66
C GLY A 307 -4.32 -7.21 21.43
N GLU A 308 -4.34 -7.08 22.76
CA GLU A 308 -3.15 -7.28 23.59
C GLU A 308 -3.20 -8.57 24.45
N ASN A 309 -4.40 -9.09 24.77
CA ASN A 309 -4.57 -10.27 25.65
C ASN A 309 -5.73 -11.17 25.16
N PRO A 310 -5.48 -12.14 24.29
CA PRO A 310 -4.21 -12.46 23.60
C PRO A 310 -3.76 -11.34 22.65
N ILE A 311 -2.48 -11.40 22.24
CA ILE A 311 -2.00 -10.54 21.16
C ILE A 311 -2.74 -10.90 19.88
N VAL A 312 -3.34 -9.91 19.21
CA VAL A 312 -3.96 -10.10 17.90
C VAL A 312 -3.29 -9.19 16.88
N LEU A 313 -2.64 -9.80 15.90
CA LEU A 313 -1.97 -9.10 14.79
C LEU A 313 -2.73 -9.32 13.48
N LEU A 314 -2.92 -8.25 12.73
CA LEU A 314 -3.55 -8.25 11.41
C LEU A 314 -2.55 -7.82 10.35
N ASP A 315 -2.38 -8.64 9.31
CA ASP A 315 -1.44 -8.36 8.23
C ASP A 315 -1.98 -8.75 6.84
N GLY A 316 -1.72 -7.93 5.86
CA GLY A 316 -2.15 -8.16 4.48
C GLY A 316 -1.16 -8.94 3.62
N ALA A 317 -0.16 -9.62 4.19
CA ALA A 317 0.83 -10.40 3.45
C ALA A 317 0.16 -11.46 2.58
N HIS A 318 0.41 -11.42 1.28
CA HIS A 318 -0.24 -12.27 0.28
C HIS A 318 0.69 -12.70 -0.86
N ASN A 319 1.97 -12.34 -0.78
CA ASN A 319 3.01 -12.73 -1.74
C ASN A 319 4.25 -13.21 -0.97
N PRO A 320 5.21 -13.92 -1.63
CA PRO A 320 6.38 -14.48 -0.96
C PRO A 320 7.20 -13.47 -0.17
N GLY A 321 7.38 -12.24 -0.70
CA GLY A 321 8.13 -11.18 -0.02
C GLY A 321 7.45 -10.72 1.27
N GLY A 322 6.14 -10.46 1.24
CA GLY A 322 5.34 -10.12 2.40
C GLY A 322 5.28 -11.27 3.42
N ALA A 323 5.08 -12.49 2.94
CA ALA A 323 5.04 -13.69 3.78
C ALA A 323 6.35 -13.92 4.56
N LYS A 324 7.50 -13.74 3.89
CA LYS A 324 8.82 -13.83 4.53
C LYS A 324 9.01 -12.75 5.60
N ALA A 325 8.58 -11.51 5.32
CA ALA A 325 8.66 -10.40 6.27
C ALA A 325 7.78 -10.67 7.52
N LEU A 326 6.53 -11.14 7.30
CA LEU A 326 5.61 -11.52 8.37
C LEU A 326 6.19 -12.66 9.22
N ALA A 327 6.71 -13.72 8.60
CA ALA A 327 7.31 -14.85 9.31
C ALA A 327 8.49 -14.42 10.21
N ASN A 328 9.33 -13.52 9.73
CA ASN A 328 10.42 -12.96 10.53
C ASN A 328 9.91 -12.15 11.73
N ALA A 329 8.85 -11.37 11.53
CA ALA A 329 8.22 -10.61 12.61
C ALA A 329 7.60 -11.54 13.67
N ILE A 330 6.89 -12.59 13.25
CA ILE A 330 6.30 -13.59 14.14
C ILE A 330 7.39 -14.25 15.00
N LYS A 331 8.49 -14.71 14.40
CA LYS A 331 9.62 -15.29 15.12
C LYS A 331 10.22 -14.33 16.15
N LYS A 332 10.34 -13.07 15.80
CA LYS A 332 10.97 -12.04 16.64
C LYS A 332 10.07 -11.57 17.78
N TYR A 333 8.80 -11.31 17.51
CA TYR A 333 7.91 -10.63 18.49
C TYR A 333 6.97 -11.57 19.22
N LEU A 334 6.72 -12.78 18.70
CA LEU A 334 5.83 -13.78 19.30
C LEU A 334 6.58 -15.04 19.76
N SER A 335 7.90 -14.95 19.98
CA SER A 335 8.69 -16.07 20.50
C SER A 335 8.18 -16.53 21.86
N GLY A 336 8.11 -17.85 22.06
CA GLY A 336 7.66 -18.47 23.32
C GLY A 336 6.14 -18.42 23.58
N LYS A 337 5.35 -17.84 22.66
CA LYS A 337 3.89 -17.81 22.78
C LYS A 337 3.24 -18.93 21.97
N LYS A 338 2.10 -19.44 22.45
CA LYS A 338 1.18 -20.24 21.65
C LYS A 338 0.60 -19.39 20.52
N LYS A 339 0.72 -19.83 19.28
CA LYS A 339 0.39 -19.03 18.09
C LYS A 339 -0.68 -19.68 17.25
N ILE A 340 -1.77 -18.98 17.02
CA ILE A 340 -2.89 -19.42 16.21
C ILE A 340 -2.95 -18.61 14.93
N LEU A 341 -3.05 -19.27 13.79
CA LEU A 341 -3.16 -18.63 12.47
C LEU A 341 -4.63 -18.57 12.03
N ILE A 342 -5.06 -17.43 11.52
CA ILE A 342 -6.24 -17.31 10.64
C ILE A 342 -5.75 -16.89 9.27
N MET A 343 -5.99 -17.71 8.24
CA MET A 343 -5.44 -17.45 6.91
C MET A 343 -6.48 -17.59 5.80
N GLY A 344 -6.42 -16.68 4.83
CA GLY A 344 -7.21 -16.78 3.61
C GLY A 344 -6.50 -16.10 2.45
N MET A 345 -6.39 -16.78 1.32
CA MET A 345 -5.60 -16.33 0.16
C MET A 345 -6.42 -16.30 -1.13
N LEU A 346 -5.92 -15.54 -2.10
CA LEU A 346 -6.43 -15.56 -3.47
C LEU A 346 -5.70 -16.64 -4.28
N ALA A 347 -6.41 -17.33 -5.16
CA ALA A 347 -5.89 -18.46 -5.93
C ALA A 347 -4.85 -18.06 -7.01
N ASP A 348 -4.84 -16.79 -7.42
CA ASP A 348 -3.91 -16.24 -8.41
C ASP A 348 -2.54 -15.84 -7.82
N LYS A 349 -2.32 -16.10 -6.53
CA LYS A 349 -1.05 -15.82 -5.83
C LYS A 349 -0.18 -17.07 -5.69
N ASP A 350 1.10 -16.87 -5.42
CA ASP A 350 2.01 -17.97 -5.09
C ASP A 350 1.75 -18.46 -3.65
N VAL A 351 0.64 -19.23 -3.53
CA VAL A 351 0.11 -19.71 -2.25
C VAL A 351 1.09 -20.63 -1.56
N GLU A 352 1.68 -21.59 -2.30
CA GLU A 352 2.58 -22.59 -1.75
C GLU A 352 3.80 -21.95 -1.08
N THR A 353 4.46 -21.02 -1.78
CA THR A 353 5.62 -20.33 -1.23
C THR A 353 5.24 -19.44 -0.04
N ALA A 354 4.13 -18.71 -0.10
CA ALA A 354 3.70 -17.86 1.00
C ALA A 354 3.38 -18.66 2.25
N VAL A 355 2.64 -19.78 2.13
CA VAL A 355 2.28 -20.67 3.22
C VAL A 355 3.52 -21.32 3.83
N SER A 356 4.50 -21.74 3.01
CA SER A 356 5.74 -22.36 3.50
C SER A 356 6.56 -21.46 4.44
N TYR A 357 6.49 -20.15 4.28
CA TYR A 357 7.11 -19.19 5.20
C TYR A 357 6.31 -18.99 6.48
N ILE A 358 4.97 -18.87 6.37
CA ILE A 358 4.11 -18.45 7.48
C ILE A 358 3.73 -19.62 8.37
N ALA A 359 3.12 -20.67 7.81
CA ALA A 359 2.47 -21.75 8.57
C ALA A 359 3.38 -22.52 9.53
N PRO A 360 4.68 -22.76 9.26
CA PRO A 360 5.58 -23.48 10.20
C PRO A 360 5.76 -22.77 11.55
N ASN A 361 5.29 -21.54 11.70
CA ASN A 361 5.46 -20.75 12.93
C ASN A 361 4.26 -20.88 13.89
N PHE A 362 3.24 -21.69 13.55
CA PHE A 362 1.98 -21.76 14.27
C PHE A 362 1.70 -23.15 14.81
N ASP A 363 1.05 -23.19 15.97
CA ASP A 363 0.65 -24.42 16.65
C ASP A 363 -0.67 -24.94 16.04
N LYS A 364 -1.55 -24.02 15.58
CA LYS A 364 -2.84 -24.35 14.96
C LYS A 364 -3.22 -23.31 13.93
N ALA A 365 -4.01 -23.70 12.94
CA ALA A 365 -4.48 -22.81 11.88
C ALA A 365 -5.97 -22.99 11.58
N TYR A 366 -6.65 -21.89 11.31
CA TYR A 366 -7.98 -21.78 10.72
C TYR A 366 -7.86 -21.18 9.33
N THR A 367 -8.41 -21.85 8.33
CA THR A 367 -8.42 -21.36 6.96
C THR A 367 -9.81 -20.86 6.58
N LEU A 368 -9.86 -19.74 5.86
CA LEU A 368 -11.07 -19.07 5.41
C LEU A 368 -10.98 -18.75 3.92
N SER A 369 -12.14 -18.66 3.25
CA SER A 369 -12.23 -18.14 1.89
C SER A 369 -12.45 -16.62 1.94
N PRO A 370 -11.53 -15.76 1.44
CA PRO A 370 -11.77 -14.32 1.36
C PRO A 370 -13.00 -13.98 0.51
N ASP A 371 -13.73 -12.92 0.87
CA ASP A 371 -14.90 -12.44 0.11
C ASP A 371 -14.43 -11.77 -1.21
N ASN A 372 -14.04 -12.61 -2.17
CA ASN A 372 -13.53 -12.19 -3.47
C ASN A 372 -13.72 -13.31 -4.50
N PRO A 373 -14.13 -13.02 -5.76
CA PRO A 373 -14.31 -14.04 -6.79
C PRO A 373 -13.05 -14.87 -7.12
N ARG A 374 -11.85 -14.37 -6.78
CA ARG A 374 -10.57 -15.06 -6.98
C ARG A 374 -10.08 -15.80 -5.73
N ALA A 375 -10.93 -15.90 -4.70
CA ALA A 375 -10.54 -16.56 -3.46
C ALA A 375 -10.27 -18.06 -3.68
N MET A 376 -9.24 -18.56 -2.98
CA MET A 376 -9.09 -19.99 -2.77
C MET A 376 -10.09 -20.44 -1.70
N SER A 377 -10.71 -21.60 -1.87
CA SER A 377 -11.60 -22.14 -0.84
C SER A 377 -10.87 -22.45 0.45
N SER A 378 -11.60 -22.45 1.57
CA SER A 378 -11.03 -22.76 2.87
C SER A 378 -10.42 -24.16 2.91
N GLU A 379 -11.05 -25.16 2.26
CA GLU A 379 -10.60 -26.54 2.18
C GLU A 379 -9.34 -26.72 1.32
N GLU A 380 -9.27 -26.02 0.17
CA GLU A 380 -8.08 -26.05 -0.69
C GLU A 380 -6.88 -25.45 0.03
N LEU A 381 -7.08 -24.30 0.70
CA LEU A 381 -6.04 -23.67 1.48
C LEU A 381 -5.61 -24.53 2.67
N ALA A 382 -6.57 -25.20 3.35
CA ALA A 382 -6.26 -26.12 4.44
C ALA A 382 -5.31 -27.25 4.00
N LYS A 383 -5.49 -27.82 2.80
CA LYS A 383 -4.59 -28.84 2.25
C LYS A 383 -3.15 -28.34 2.08
N VAL A 384 -2.98 -27.09 1.70
CA VAL A 384 -1.65 -26.49 1.56
C VAL A 384 -1.04 -26.21 2.94
N VAL A 385 -1.82 -25.61 3.85
CA VAL A 385 -1.37 -25.25 5.20
C VAL A 385 -1.01 -26.50 6.01
N SER A 386 -1.74 -27.62 5.84
CA SER A 386 -1.49 -28.91 6.54
C SER A 386 -0.14 -29.55 6.21
N LYS A 387 0.56 -29.11 5.16
CA LYS A 387 1.94 -29.53 4.89
C LYS A 387 2.93 -28.95 5.91
N TYR A 388 2.55 -27.88 6.60
CA TYR A 388 3.45 -27.08 7.43
C TYR A 388 2.95 -26.83 8.86
N CYS A 389 1.66 -27.01 9.12
CA CYS A 389 1.00 -26.88 10.43
C CYS A 389 0.20 -28.15 10.70
N GLN A 390 0.32 -28.73 11.91
CA GLN A 390 -0.26 -30.05 12.23
C GLN A 390 -1.77 -29.99 12.43
N GLU A 391 -2.28 -28.92 13.06
CA GLU A 391 -3.70 -28.74 13.36
C GLU A 391 -4.28 -27.68 12.45
N VAL A 392 -5.03 -28.08 11.43
CA VAL A 392 -5.67 -27.16 10.47
C VAL A 392 -7.16 -27.45 10.37
N THR A 393 -7.99 -26.42 10.52
CA THR A 393 -9.45 -26.51 10.42
C THR A 393 -9.97 -25.51 9.39
N PRO A 394 -10.56 -25.96 8.26
CA PRO A 394 -11.26 -25.08 7.34
C PRO A 394 -12.59 -24.62 7.95
N LEU A 395 -12.91 -23.33 7.79
CA LEU A 395 -14.15 -22.71 8.25
C LEU A 395 -14.70 -21.74 7.18
N GLU A 396 -16.03 -21.54 7.22
CA GLU A 396 -16.70 -20.55 6.37
C GLU A 396 -17.10 -19.29 7.17
N ASP A 397 -17.32 -19.46 8.47
CA ASP A 397 -17.76 -18.38 9.36
C ASP A 397 -16.55 -17.67 9.98
N TYR A 398 -16.37 -16.40 9.60
CA TYR A 398 -15.27 -15.55 10.04
C TYR A 398 -15.33 -15.25 11.55
N ARG A 399 -16.54 -15.01 12.11
CA ARG A 399 -16.70 -14.73 13.53
C ARG A 399 -16.35 -15.96 14.36
N LYS A 400 -16.85 -17.11 13.94
CA LYS A 400 -16.52 -18.40 14.58
C LYS A 400 -15.03 -18.69 14.53
N ALA A 401 -14.37 -18.42 13.39
CA ALA A 401 -12.92 -18.60 13.27
C ALA A 401 -12.15 -17.71 14.26
N TYR A 402 -12.60 -16.46 14.43
CA TYR A 402 -11.99 -15.53 15.38
C TYR A 402 -12.20 -16.00 16.83
N GLU A 403 -13.43 -16.34 17.22
CA GLU A 403 -13.77 -16.81 18.57
C GLU A 403 -12.96 -18.06 18.96
N LEU A 404 -12.87 -19.03 18.06
CA LEU A 404 -12.07 -20.23 18.27
C LEU A 404 -10.58 -19.90 18.38
N ALA A 405 -10.05 -19.04 17.52
CA ALA A 405 -8.64 -18.67 17.56
C ALA A 405 -8.27 -17.92 18.86
N ILE A 406 -9.14 -17.03 19.36
CA ILE A 406 -8.97 -16.33 20.65
C ILE A 406 -8.99 -17.34 21.79
N SER A 407 -9.96 -18.27 21.79
CA SER A 407 -10.06 -19.33 22.80
C SER A 407 -8.84 -20.23 22.84
N ASP A 408 -8.36 -20.65 21.66
CA ASP A 408 -7.17 -21.53 21.55
C ASP A 408 -5.86 -20.83 21.94
N ALA A 409 -5.74 -19.53 21.65
CA ALA A 409 -4.56 -18.74 22.01
C ALA A 409 -4.44 -18.53 23.53
N GLU A 410 -5.56 -18.57 24.26
CA GLU A 410 -5.62 -18.21 25.67
C GLU A 410 -5.17 -16.76 25.93
N SER A 411 -5.01 -16.32 27.17
CA SER A 411 -4.74 -14.89 27.47
C SER A 411 -3.34 -14.42 27.09
N ASP A 412 -2.35 -15.29 27.12
CA ASP A 412 -0.94 -14.96 26.88
C ASP A 412 -0.38 -15.44 25.53
N GLY A 413 -1.21 -16.06 24.72
CA GLY A 413 -0.89 -16.47 23.37
C GLY A 413 -1.01 -15.34 22.34
N ALA A 414 -1.03 -15.72 21.06
CA ALA A 414 -1.15 -14.81 19.96
C ALA A 414 -2.00 -15.38 18.81
N VAL A 415 -2.80 -14.52 18.19
CA VAL A 415 -3.53 -14.78 16.95
C VAL A 415 -2.95 -13.91 15.85
N VAL A 416 -2.64 -14.49 14.70
CA VAL A 416 -2.20 -13.75 13.52
C VAL A 416 -3.17 -13.99 12.39
N ILE A 417 -3.70 -12.93 11.82
CA ILE A 417 -4.67 -12.95 10.72
C ILE A 417 -3.98 -12.43 9.47
N CYS A 418 -3.87 -13.27 8.42
CA CYS A 418 -3.13 -12.88 7.22
C CYS A 418 -3.52 -13.66 5.95
N GLY A 419 -2.83 -13.37 4.83
CA GLY A 419 -2.95 -14.06 3.55
C GLY A 419 -3.66 -13.24 2.48
N SER A 420 -4.41 -12.21 2.86
CA SER A 420 -5.12 -11.33 1.92
C SER A 420 -5.56 -10.04 2.59
N LEU A 421 -5.52 -8.93 1.88
CA LEU A 421 -6.11 -7.68 2.33
C LEU A 421 -7.64 -7.77 2.45
N TYR A 422 -8.29 -8.60 1.63
CA TYR A 422 -9.74 -8.84 1.72
C TYR A 422 -10.12 -9.56 3.01
N LEU A 423 -9.36 -10.60 3.39
CA LEU A 423 -9.53 -11.26 4.69
C LEU A 423 -9.29 -10.27 5.83
N ALA A 424 -8.17 -9.55 5.77
CA ALA A 424 -7.80 -8.59 6.82
C ALA A 424 -8.89 -7.54 7.03
N GLY A 425 -9.43 -6.95 5.97
CA GLY A 425 -10.52 -5.99 6.03
C GLY A 425 -11.79 -6.57 6.65
N LYS A 426 -12.22 -7.76 6.20
CA LYS A 426 -13.40 -8.45 6.73
C LYS A 426 -13.26 -8.79 8.21
N MET A 427 -12.10 -9.32 8.60
CA MET A 427 -11.83 -9.65 10.01
C MET A 427 -11.80 -8.41 10.89
N ARG A 428 -11.17 -7.32 10.42
CA ARG A 428 -11.14 -6.05 11.14
C ARG A 428 -12.54 -5.50 11.38
N HIS A 429 -13.40 -5.52 10.36
CA HIS A 429 -14.81 -5.14 10.49
C HIS A 429 -15.53 -5.97 11.57
N ILE A 430 -15.41 -7.30 11.53
CA ILE A 430 -16.03 -8.20 12.50
C ILE A 430 -15.54 -7.96 13.93
N ILE A 431 -14.26 -7.61 14.11
CA ILE A 431 -13.65 -7.42 15.43
C ILE A 431 -14.06 -6.08 16.05
N PHE A 432 -14.24 -5.02 15.25
CA PHE A 432 -14.54 -3.68 15.75
C PHE A 432 -16.02 -3.26 15.68
N GLU A 433 -16.87 -4.00 14.96
CA GLU A 433 -18.31 -3.74 14.88
C GLU A 433 -19.11 -4.73 15.77
N ASN A 434 -18.82 -4.72 17.06
CA ASN A 434 -19.64 -5.36 18.08
C ASN A 434 -20.73 -4.43 18.58
#